data_dc0c699e627b4595dd6dee3fcc2bdc89
#
_entry.id   dc0c699e627b4595dd6dee3fcc2bdc89
#
_cell.length_a   1.000
_cell.length_b   1.000
_cell.length_c   1.000
_cell.angle_alpha   90.00
_cell.angle_beta   90.00
_cell.angle_gamma   90.00
#
_symmetry.space_group_name_H-M   'P 1'
#
loop_
_entity.id
_entity.type
_entity.pdbx_description
1 polymer ?
#
loop_
_entity_poly.entity_id
_entity_poly.type
_entity_poly.pdbx_seq_one_letter_code
_entity_poly.pdbx_strand_id
1 'polypeptide(L)'
;VIALDPATLNEETLLKGIPEQSFTWSPNEDFLIYYPREEGEKEQGALRRIVSPADRIPNTRGRSFLAKYNIANGVSERLTYGNHSTYLQDISPDGKFMIYSTSKENITQRPFSLSSLYLVDLETLKVDTLFHDERFLGGASYSPDGKQLLLTASPEAFGGIGKNCGNHPIANDFDTQAFIIDLATRKIQPITKDFNPTVSPLQWNRGDGCIYFNTDDGDCKNIYRYSPKNNSFEKLNLETDVTSAFTLSEYNPGIAAYIGQSDHNAGVAYLYD
;
A
#
# COMPACT_ATOMS: atom_id res chain seq x y z
N VAL A 1 15.69 -13.61 -12.16
CA VAL A 1 16.14 -12.28 -11.69
C VAL A 1 17.61 -12.15 -12.07
N ILE A 2 17.94 -11.05 -12.68
CA ILE A 2 19.30 -10.67 -13.06
C ILE A 2 19.68 -9.43 -12.25
N ALA A 3 20.83 -9.46 -11.58
CA ALA A 3 21.45 -8.28 -11.03
C ALA A 3 22.35 -7.63 -12.08
N LEU A 4 22.27 -6.32 -12.21
CA LEU A 4 23.14 -5.51 -13.04
C LEU A 4 23.98 -4.60 -12.14
N ASP A 5 25.28 -4.69 -12.23
CA ASP A 5 26.18 -3.70 -11.62
C ASP A 5 26.18 -2.43 -12.48
N PRO A 6 25.64 -1.30 -12.00
CA PRO A 6 25.51 -0.07 -12.80
C PRO A 6 26.87 0.57 -13.14
N ALA A 7 27.94 0.26 -12.41
CA ALA A 7 29.27 0.81 -12.65
C ALA A 7 30.04 0.06 -13.73
N THR A 8 29.90 -1.29 -13.75
CA THR A 8 30.64 -2.17 -14.67
C THR A 8 29.77 -2.71 -15.79
N LEU A 9 28.45 -2.57 -15.70
CA LEU A 9 27.44 -3.15 -16.58
C LEU A 9 27.50 -4.69 -16.66
N ASN A 10 28.14 -5.33 -15.68
CA ASN A 10 28.15 -6.77 -15.59
C ASN A 10 26.81 -7.30 -15.08
N GLU A 11 26.32 -8.36 -15.72
CA GLU A 11 25.09 -9.05 -15.34
C GLU A 11 25.42 -10.34 -14.59
N GLU A 12 24.71 -10.55 -13.50
CA GLU A 12 24.74 -11.81 -12.75
C GLU A 12 23.32 -12.37 -12.62
N THR A 13 23.14 -13.65 -12.94
CA THR A 13 21.85 -14.31 -12.72
C THR A 13 21.75 -14.74 -11.26
N LEU A 14 20.95 -14.03 -10.48
CA LEU A 14 20.68 -14.33 -9.07
C LEU A 14 19.72 -15.51 -8.91
N LEU A 15 18.62 -15.52 -9.67
CA LEU A 15 17.55 -16.49 -9.52
C LEU A 15 17.05 -16.98 -10.88
N LYS A 16 16.90 -18.32 -11.03
CA LYS A 16 16.35 -18.97 -12.23
C LYS A 16 15.03 -19.65 -11.88
N GLY A 17 14.12 -19.71 -12.86
CA GLY A 17 12.88 -20.47 -12.72
C GLY A 17 11.82 -19.86 -11.81
N ILE A 18 11.94 -18.58 -11.43
CA ILE A 18 10.85 -17.85 -10.79
C ILE A 18 9.76 -17.61 -11.84
N PRO A 19 8.48 -17.78 -11.49
CA PRO A 19 7.39 -17.41 -12.38
C PRO A 19 7.53 -15.96 -12.86
N GLU A 20 7.23 -15.71 -14.14
CA GLU A 20 7.22 -14.35 -14.72
C GLU A 20 6.07 -13.53 -14.11
N GLN A 21 6.26 -13.02 -12.90
CA GLN A 21 5.27 -12.27 -12.12
C GLN A 21 5.96 -11.16 -11.35
N SER A 22 5.17 -10.17 -10.94
CA SER A 22 5.63 -9.16 -10.00
C SER A 22 6.00 -9.82 -8.67
N PHE A 23 7.05 -9.35 -8.05
CA PHE A 23 7.51 -9.81 -6.75
C PHE A 23 7.99 -8.64 -5.89
N THR A 24 7.99 -8.84 -4.60
CA THR A 24 8.50 -7.91 -3.60
C THR A 24 9.63 -8.59 -2.83
N TRP A 25 10.77 -7.90 -2.71
CA TRP A 25 11.89 -8.34 -1.89
C TRP A 25 11.55 -8.23 -0.40
N SER A 26 12.03 -9.20 0.38
CA SER A 26 12.11 -9.02 1.82
C SER A 26 13.11 -7.90 2.16
N PRO A 27 12.93 -7.17 3.28
CA PRO A 27 13.89 -6.14 3.70
C PRO A 27 15.33 -6.67 3.90
N ASN A 28 15.47 -7.95 4.20
CA ASN A 28 16.76 -8.62 4.41
C ASN A 28 17.29 -9.34 3.16
N GLU A 29 16.57 -9.26 2.03
CA GLU A 29 16.92 -9.89 0.75
C GLU A 29 17.08 -11.43 0.82
N ASP A 30 16.46 -12.09 1.81
CA ASP A 30 16.52 -13.53 2.02
C ASP A 30 15.37 -14.31 1.37
N PHE A 31 14.28 -13.63 1.04
CA PHE A 31 13.14 -14.18 0.30
C PHE A 31 12.44 -13.15 -0.60
N LEU A 32 11.61 -13.66 -1.48
CA LEU A 32 10.67 -12.89 -2.29
C LEU A 32 9.24 -13.26 -1.95
N ILE A 33 8.33 -12.29 -1.95
CA ILE A 33 6.88 -12.52 -2.01
C ILE A 33 6.41 -12.32 -3.44
N TYR A 34 5.67 -13.28 -3.99
CA TYR A 34 5.11 -13.23 -5.34
C TYR A 34 3.66 -13.70 -5.37
N TYR A 35 2.99 -13.59 -6.53
CA TYR A 35 1.54 -13.76 -6.67
C TYR A 35 1.16 -14.92 -7.58
N PRO A 36 1.20 -16.18 -7.12
CA PRO A 36 0.64 -17.30 -7.89
C PRO A 36 -0.85 -17.09 -8.13
N ARG A 37 -1.30 -17.45 -9.33
CA ARG A 37 -2.71 -17.34 -9.71
C ARG A 37 -3.32 -18.71 -9.93
N GLU A 38 -4.48 -18.96 -9.34
CA GLU A 38 -5.37 -20.04 -9.71
C GLU A 38 -6.38 -19.52 -10.73
N GLU A 39 -6.49 -20.25 -11.84
CA GLU A 39 -7.54 -20.01 -12.83
C GLU A 39 -8.90 -20.37 -12.23
N GLY A 40 -9.92 -19.58 -12.53
CA GLY A 40 -11.29 -19.94 -12.18
C GLY A 40 -11.82 -21.11 -13.02
N GLU A 41 -12.93 -21.68 -12.58
CA GLU A 41 -13.61 -22.74 -13.34
C GLU A 41 -13.90 -22.29 -14.77
N LYS A 42 -13.46 -23.09 -15.73
CA LYS A 42 -13.77 -22.89 -17.16
C LYS A 42 -15.07 -23.62 -17.47
N GLU A 43 -16.09 -22.86 -17.80
CA GLU A 43 -17.36 -23.44 -18.29
C GLU A 43 -17.18 -24.00 -19.69
N GLN A 44 -17.77 -25.19 -19.93
CA GLN A 44 -17.75 -25.84 -21.24
C GLN A 44 -19.04 -25.55 -22.00
N GLY A 45 -18.90 -25.27 -23.30
CA GLY A 45 -20.02 -25.05 -24.20
C GLY A 45 -20.42 -23.57 -24.38
N ALA A 46 -21.59 -23.36 -24.97
CA ALA A 46 -22.09 -22.04 -25.35
C ALA A 46 -22.79 -21.28 -24.20
N LEU A 47 -23.06 -21.95 -23.08
CA LEU A 47 -23.77 -21.34 -21.95
C LEU A 47 -22.77 -20.97 -20.86
N ARG A 48 -22.91 -19.75 -20.36
CA ARG A 48 -22.11 -19.24 -19.24
C ARG A 48 -23.05 -18.89 -18.08
N ARG A 49 -22.79 -19.47 -16.92
CA ARG A 49 -23.50 -19.11 -15.70
C ARG A 49 -22.98 -17.77 -15.17
N ILE A 50 -23.85 -16.81 -14.96
CA ILE A 50 -23.54 -15.53 -14.33
C ILE A 50 -23.85 -15.68 -12.84
N VAL A 51 -22.82 -15.64 -11.98
CA VAL A 51 -22.96 -15.75 -10.51
C VAL A 51 -22.77 -14.42 -9.80
N SER A 52 -22.08 -13.47 -10.43
CA SER A 52 -21.91 -12.12 -9.90
C SER A 52 -21.84 -11.07 -11.03
N PRO A 53 -22.03 -9.79 -10.74
CA PRO A 53 -21.82 -8.71 -11.72
C PRO A 53 -20.40 -8.67 -12.30
N ALA A 54 -19.41 -9.17 -11.58
CA ALA A 54 -18.03 -9.25 -12.04
C ALA A 54 -17.84 -10.26 -13.18
N ASP A 55 -18.69 -11.29 -13.30
CA ASP A 55 -18.58 -12.31 -14.35
C ASP A 55 -18.71 -11.78 -15.78
N ARG A 56 -19.17 -10.55 -15.97
CA ARG A 56 -19.13 -9.86 -17.27
C ARG A 56 -17.72 -9.50 -17.73
N ILE A 57 -16.75 -9.48 -16.81
CA ILE A 57 -15.35 -9.22 -17.09
C ILE A 57 -14.62 -10.55 -17.25
N PRO A 58 -13.83 -10.77 -18.30
CA PRO A 58 -13.06 -12.01 -18.47
C PRO A 58 -12.13 -12.28 -17.30
N ASN A 59 -11.95 -13.56 -16.95
CA ASN A 59 -11.01 -14.04 -15.93
C ASN A 59 -11.26 -13.56 -14.49
N THR A 60 -12.46 -13.07 -14.17
CA THR A 60 -12.80 -12.60 -12.80
C THR A 60 -12.90 -13.72 -11.77
N ARG A 61 -13.08 -14.97 -12.20
CA ARG A 61 -13.16 -16.12 -11.29
C ARG A 61 -11.81 -16.65 -10.85
N GLY A 62 -10.74 -16.20 -11.49
CA GLY A 62 -9.38 -16.50 -11.04
C GLY A 62 -9.04 -15.71 -9.77
N ARG A 63 -8.14 -16.24 -8.97
CA ARG A 63 -7.67 -15.59 -7.74
C ARG A 63 -6.17 -15.67 -7.60
N SER A 64 -5.60 -14.66 -6.98
CA SER A 64 -4.17 -14.58 -6.68
C SER A 64 -3.94 -14.84 -5.20
N PHE A 65 -2.84 -15.50 -4.90
CA PHE A 65 -2.37 -15.75 -3.54
C PHE A 65 -1.05 -15.07 -3.33
N LEU A 66 -0.54 -15.16 -2.09
CA LEU A 66 0.83 -14.81 -1.75
C LEU A 66 1.61 -16.09 -1.51
N ALA A 67 2.81 -16.15 -2.08
CA ALA A 67 3.77 -17.20 -1.84
C ALA A 67 5.15 -16.59 -1.56
N LYS A 68 5.91 -17.24 -0.69
CA LYS A 68 7.28 -16.91 -0.35
C LYS A 68 8.24 -17.82 -1.13
N TYR A 69 9.21 -17.23 -1.80
CA TYR A 69 10.32 -17.95 -2.42
C TYR A 69 11.58 -17.68 -1.61
N ASN A 70 12.15 -18.71 -1.02
CA ASN A 70 13.39 -18.61 -0.26
C ASN A 70 14.59 -18.62 -1.22
N ILE A 71 15.43 -17.60 -1.16
CA ILE A 71 16.54 -17.41 -2.09
C ILE A 71 17.64 -18.44 -1.88
N ALA A 72 17.93 -18.79 -0.63
CA ALA A 72 19.04 -19.68 -0.30
C ALA A 72 18.83 -21.13 -0.77
N ASN A 73 17.59 -21.63 -0.74
CA ASN A 73 17.28 -23.02 -1.06
C ASN A 73 16.33 -23.24 -2.25
N GLY A 74 15.79 -22.16 -2.82
CA GLY A 74 14.87 -22.21 -3.95
C GLY A 74 13.48 -22.78 -3.65
N VAL A 75 13.10 -22.91 -2.38
CA VAL A 75 11.81 -23.46 -1.97
C VAL A 75 10.74 -22.38 -2.03
N SER A 76 9.62 -22.72 -2.68
CA SER A 76 8.40 -21.91 -2.68
C SER A 76 7.40 -22.42 -1.67
N GLU A 77 6.87 -21.53 -0.85
CA GLU A 77 5.85 -21.81 0.15
C GLU A 77 4.65 -20.90 -0.03
N ARG A 78 3.44 -21.49 -0.10
CA ARG A 78 2.21 -20.72 -0.18
C ARG A 78 1.86 -20.16 1.20
N LEU A 79 1.65 -18.84 1.27
CA LEU A 79 1.38 -18.13 2.53
C LEU A 79 -0.12 -17.88 2.77
N THR A 80 -0.91 -17.72 1.70
CA THR A 80 -2.33 -17.37 1.83
C THR A 80 -3.24 -18.37 1.13
N TYR A 81 -4.42 -18.57 1.71
CA TYR A 81 -5.43 -19.52 1.29
C TYR A 81 -6.81 -18.86 1.34
N GLY A 82 -7.83 -19.53 0.83
CA GLY A 82 -9.20 -19.05 0.92
C GLY A 82 -9.85 -18.76 -0.43
N ASN A 83 -11.00 -18.10 -0.42
CA ASN A 83 -11.84 -17.90 -1.59
C ASN A 83 -11.68 -16.54 -2.28
N HIS A 84 -10.91 -15.62 -1.67
CA HIS A 84 -10.65 -14.30 -2.20
C HIS A 84 -9.19 -14.16 -2.62
N SER A 85 -8.94 -13.31 -3.62
CA SER A 85 -7.58 -12.88 -3.93
C SER A 85 -6.98 -12.15 -2.73
N THR A 86 -5.68 -12.33 -2.53
CA THR A 86 -4.92 -11.72 -1.46
C THR A 86 -3.89 -10.75 -2.05
N TYR A 87 -3.71 -9.62 -1.40
CA TYR A 87 -2.85 -8.53 -1.87
C TYR A 87 -1.86 -8.17 -0.75
N LEU A 88 -0.56 -8.32 -1.02
CA LEU A 88 0.48 -7.86 -0.10
C LEU A 88 0.31 -6.34 0.10
N GLN A 89 0.32 -5.93 1.34
CA GLN A 89 0.35 -4.52 1.69
C GLN A 89 1.77 -4.09 2.06
N ASP A 90 2.42 -4.84 2.94
CA ASP A 90 3.80 -4.55 3.34
C ASP A 90 4.44 -5.74 4.07
N ILE A 91 5.77 -5.70 4.20
CA ILE A 91 6.59 -6.63 5.00
C ILE A 91 7.22 -5.83 6.14
N SER A 92 7.19 -6.37 7.37
CA SER A 92 7.81 -5.70 8.52
C SER A 92 9.29 -5.42 8.30
N PRO A 93 9.86 -4.33 8.85
CA PRO A 93 11.26 -3.97 8.66
C PRO A 93 12.27 -5.06 9.05
N ASP A 94 11.89 -5.96 9.95
CA ASP A 94 12.72 -7.09 10.36
C ASP A 94 12.49 -8.36 9.52
N GLY A 95 11.60 -8.31 8.52
CA GLY A 95 11.30 -9.42 7.63
C GLY A 95 10.49 -10.57 8.26
N LYS A 96 9.98 -10.42 9.49
CA LYS A 96 9.30 -11.52 10.22
C LYS A 96 7.81 -11.58 10.02
N PHE A 97 7.20 -10.45 9.68
CA PHE A 97 5.76 -10.34 9.51
C PHE A 97 5.43 -9.76 8.15
N MET A 98 4.28 -10.12 7.62
CA MET A 98 3.69 -9.44 6.47
C MET A 98 2.26 -9.00 6.77
N ILE A 99 1.82 -7.98 6.08
CA ILE A 99 0.42 -7.56 6.06
C ILE A 99 -0.14 -7.84 4.69
N TYR A 100 -1.31 -8.47 4.65
CA TYR A 100 -2.05 -8.61 3.41
C TYR A 100 -3.51 -8.24 3.59
N SER A 101 -4.15 -7.87 2.50
CA SER A 101 -5.58 -7.60 2.45
C SER A 101 -6.32 -8.57 1.55
N THR A 102 -7.62 -8.70 1.81
CA THR A 102 -8.60 -9.28 0.91
C THR A 102 -9.73 -8.28 0.69
N SER A 103 -10.43 -8.42 -0.41
CA SER A 103 -11.64 -7.64 -0.68
C SER A 103 -12.76 -8.54 -1.14
N LYS A 104 -13.99 -8.24 -0.70
CA LYS A 104 -15.21 -8.90 -1.16
C LYS A 104 -16.23 -7.89 -1.65
N GLU A 105 -17.07 -8.29 -2.58
CA GLU A 105 -18.17 -7.45 -3.09
C GLU A 105 -19.22 -7.17 -2.01
N ASN A 106 -19.72 -5.93 -2.00
CA ASN A 106 -20.81 -5.45 -1.15
C ASN A 106 -21.78 -4.62 -2.01
N ILE A 107 -22.51 -5.29 -2.89
CA ILE A 107 -23.34 -4.65 -3.93
C ILE A 107 -24.57 -3.94 -3.39
N THR A 108 -24.95 -4.16 -2.13
CA THR A 108 -26.17 -3.61 -1.53
C THR A 108 -25.96 -2.24 -0.84
N GLN A 109 -24.73 -1.87 -0.54
CA GLN A 109 -24.38 -0.64 0.18
C GLN A 109 -23.03 -0.11 -0.30
N ARG A 110 -22.85 1.21 -0.23
CA ARG A 110 -21.54 1.86 -0.39
C ARG A 110 -20.71 1.69 0.89
N PRO A 111 -19.40 1.42 0.70
CA PRO A 111 -18.70 1.12 -0.56
C PRO A 111 -19.13 -0.23 -1.12
N PHE A 112 -19.01 -0.41 -2.44
CA PHE A 112 -19.38 -1.67 -3.11
C PHE A 112 -18.36 -2.79 -2.90
N SER A 113 -17.42 -2.59 -2.01
CA SER A 113 -16.45 -3.58 -1.54
C SER A 113 -16.16 -3.39 -0.05
N LEU A 114 -15.87 -4.47 0.62
CA LEU A 114 -15.41 -4.51 2.01
C LEU A 114 -14.00 -5.09 2.03
N SER A 115 -13.10 -4.51 2.80
CA SER A 115 -11.72 -4.94 2.91
C SER A 115 -11.44 -5.56 4.28
N SER A 116 -10.66 -6.63 4.27
CA SER A 116 -10.12 -7.20 5.51
C SER A 116 -8.60 -7.13 5.48
N LEU A 117 -7.99 -6.85 6.61
CA LEU A 117 -6.54 -6.73 6.77
C LEU A 117 -6.04 -7.74 7.79
N TYR A 118 -4.97 -8.44 7.43
CA TYR A 118 -4.41 -9.53 8.21
C TYR A 118 -2.91 -9.33 8.42
N LEU A 119 -2.45 -9.71 9.59
CA LEU A 119 -1.04 -9.80 9.98
C LEU A 119 -0.64 -11.27 10.01
N VAL A 120 0.44 -11.62 9.34
CA VAL A 120 0.97 -13.00 9.31
C VAL A 120 2.39 -13.02 9.85
N ASP A 121 2.63 -13.92 10.77
CA ASP A 121 3.97 -14.31 11.19
C ASP A 121 4.55 -15.28 10.12
N LEU A 122 5.63 -14.88 9.46
CA LEU A 122 6.22 -15.62 8.33
C LEU A 122 7.02 -16.86 8.74
N GLU A 123 7.28 -17.05 10.03
CA GLU A 123 7.92 -18.25 10.55
C GLU A 123 6.88 -19.30 10.98
N THR A 124 5.89 -18.87 11.75
CA THR A 124 4.88 -19.77 12.33
C THR A 124 3.63 -19.93 11.46
N LEU A 125 3.47 -19.08 10.46
CA LEU A 125 2.28 -18.93 9.60
C LEU A 125 0.99 -18.59 10.37
N LYS A 126 1.14 -18.12 11.60
CA LYS A 126 0.00 -17.67 12.40
C LYS A 126 -0.56 -16.38 11.83
N VAL A 127 -1.88 -16.38 11.61
CA VAL A 127 -2.62 -15.23 11.08
C VAL A 127 -3.39 -14.56 12.21
N ASP A 128 -3.26 -13.24 12.28
CA ASP A 128 -4.05 -12.37 13.15
C ASP A 128 -4.88 -11.41 12.30
N THR A 129 -6.15 -11.23 12.64
CA THR A 129 -7.05 -10.34 11.90
C THR A 129 -7.00 -8.95 12.51
N LEU A 130 -6.49 -7.99 11.75
CA LEU A 130 -6.47 -6.58 12.16
C LEU A 130 -7.82 -5.91 11.97
N PHE A 131 -8.40 -6.10 10.78
CA PHE A 131 -9.73 -5.61 10.41
C PHE A 131 -10.47 -6.67 9.62
N HIS A 132 -11.77 -6.80 9.89
CA HIS A 132 -12.65 -7.70 9.17
C HIS A 132 -13.80 -6.91 8.56
N ASP A 133 -13.92 -7.01 7.22
CA ASP A 133 -14.99 -6.38 6.46
C ASP A 133 -15.11 -4.84 6.73
N GLU A 134 -13.98 -4.18 6.87
CA GLU A 134 -13.95 -2.73 7.08
C GLU A 134 -14.33 -1.99 5.81
N ARG A 135 -15.10 -0.93 5.99
CA ARG A 135 -15.57 -0.07 4.91
C ARG A 135 -14.54 1.02 4.64
N PHE A 136 -14.32 1.30 3.35
CA PHE A 136 -13.44 2.38 2.90
C PHE A 136 -11.97 2.25 3.34
N LEU A 137 -11.53 1.06 3.72
CA LEU A 137 -10.13 0.78 4.02
C LEU A 137 -9.33 0.73 2.71
N GLY A 138 -8.25 1.48 2.66
CA GLY A 138 -7.26 1.49 1.58
C GLY A 138 -6.01 0.68 1.91
N GLY A 139 -4.83 1.27 1.74
CA GLY A 139 -3.53 0.63 1.95
C GLY A 139 -3.08 0.61 3.41
N ALA A 140 -2.04 -0.18 3.67
CA ALA A 140 -1.35 -0.26 4.94
C ALA A 140 0.16 -0.43 4.74
N SER A 141 0.99 0.26 5.54
CA SER A 141 2.44 0.09 5.55
C SER A 141 2.98 0.18 6.97
N TYR A 142 4.12 -0.47 7.22
CA TYR A 142 4.76 -0.44 8.54
C TYR A 142 5.44 0.90 8.83
N SER A 143 5.45 1.26 10.11
CA SER A 143 6.41 2.24 10.64
C SER A 143 7.84 1.69 10.55
N PRO A 144 8.87 2.56 10.53
CA PRO A 144 10.27 2.14 10.47
C PRO A 144 10.71 1.19 11.59
N ASP A 145 10.06 1.26 12.75
CA ASP A 145 10.33 0.37 13.89
C ASP A 145 9.44 -0.89 13.96
N GLY A 146 8.53 -1.03 12.98
CA GLY A 146 7.64 -2.20 12.88
C GLY A 146 6.52 -2.28 13.92
N LYS A 147 6.33 -1.26 14.77
CA LYS A 147 5.37 -1.31 15.88
C LYS A 147 4.01 -0.73 15.53
N GLN A 148 3.95 0.07 14.49
CA GLN A 148 2.76 0.76 14.04
C GLN A 148 2.53 0.53 12.55
N LEU A 149 1.29 0.76 12.10
CA LEU A 149 0.98 0.84 10.68
C LEU A 149 0.44 2.22 10.34
N LEU A 150 0.85 2.71 9.21
CA LEU A 150 0.20 3.80 8.50
C LEU A 150 -0.89 3.22 7.62
N LEU A 151 -2.13 3.64 7.84
CA LEU A 151 -3.29 3.21 7.09
C LEU A 151 -3.81 4.37 6.25
N THR A 152 -4.27 4.07 5.05
CA THR A 152 -5.10 4.98 4.26
C THR A 152 -6.54 4.53 4.30
N ALA A 153 -7.45 5.45 4.52
CA ALA A 153 -8.88 5.16 4.54
C ALA A 153 -9.68 6.44 4.35
N SER A 154 -10.98 6.29 4.08
CA SER A 154 -11.92 7.41 4.13
C SER A 154 -12.10 7.92 5.57
N PRO A 155 -12.51 9.19 5.75
CA PRO A 155 -12.98 9.70 7.04
C PRO A 155 -14.09 8.86 7.68
N GLU A 156 -14.88 8.14 6.89
CA GLU A 156 -15.95 7.25 7.35
C GLU A 156 -15.47 5.90 7.91
N ALA A 157 -14.23 5.52 7.64
CA ALA A 157 -13.67 4.26 8.14
C ALA A 157 -13.56 4.26 9.68
N PHE A 158 -13.42 3.06 10.24
CA PHE A 158 -13.22 2.87 11.68
C PHE A 158 -14.28 3.55 12.56
N GLY A 159 -15.54 3.48 12.13
CA GLY A 159 -16.66 4.14 12.85
C GLY A 159 -16.70 5.67 12.71
N GLY A 160 -16.03 6.21 11.70
CA GLY A 160 -16.06 7.64 11.39
C GLY A 160 -15.15 8.51 12.27
N ILE A 161 -14.10 7.92 12.86
CA ILE A 161 -13.18 8.68 13.74
C ILE A 161 -12.40 9.78 12.99
N GLY A 162 -12.29 9.67 11.66
CA GLY A 162 -11.63 10.65 10.78
C GLY A 162 -12.49 11.87 10.46
N LYS A 163 -13.78 11.86 10.81
CA LYS A 163 -14.69 12.97 10.47
C LYS A 163 -14.46 14.20 11.34
N ASN A 164 -14.38 15.36 10.70
CA ASN A 164 -14.30 16.67 11.35
C ASN A 164 -15.57 17.51 11.17
N CYS A 165 -16.62 16.96 10.53
CA CYS A 165 -17.87 17.64 10.21
C CYS A 165 -19.01 17.36 11.23
N GLY A 166 -18.70 16.79 12.38
CA GLY A 166 -19.68 16.41 13.40
C GLY A 166 -20.66 15.34 12.88
N ASN A 167 -21.97 15.62 13.00
CA ASN A 167 -23.03 14.70 12.53
C ASN A 167 -23.42 14.92 11.06
N HIS A 168 -22.81 15.86 10.37
CA HIS A 168 -23.06 16.07 8.94
C HIS A 168 -22.39 14.97 8.11
N PRO A 169 -22.97 14.59 6.97
CA PRO A 169 -22.28 13.72 6.03
C PRO A 169 -21.05 14.43 5.46
N ILE A 170 -20.00 13.68 5.20
CA ILE A 170 -18.84 14.20 4.48
C ILE A 170 -19.19 14.42 3.01
N ALA A 171 -18.52 15.39 2.37
CA ALA A 171 -18.75 15.72 0.97
C ALA A 171 -18.36 14.57 0.01
N ASN A 172 -17.32 13.84 0.37
CA ASN A 172 -16.81 12.71 -0.41
C ASN A 172 -16.38 11.56 0.50
N ASP A 173 -17.15 10.47 0.52
CA ASP A 173 -16.85 9.28 1.32
C ASP A 173 -15.69 8.41 0.74
N PHE A 174 -15.14 8.79 -0.41
CA PHE A 174 -13.90 8.23 -0.99
C PHE A 174 -12.70 9.15 -0.81
N ASP A 175 -12.84 10.26 -0.11
CA ASP A 175 -11.71 11.09 0.26
C ASP A 175 -10.70 10.31 1.09
N THR A 176 -9.41 10.58 0.90
CA THR A 176 -8.35 9.80 1.54
C THR A 176 -7.76 10.56 2.71
N GLN A 177 -7.79 9.90 3.86
CA GLN A 177 -7.09 10.31 5.09
C GLN A 177 -6.07 9.26 5.51
N ALA A 178 -5.16 9.67 6.37
CA ALA A 178 -4.15 8.82 6.99
C ALA A 178 -4.44 8.60 8.47
N PHE A 179 -4.20 7.35 8.90
CA PHE A 179 -4.38 6.91 10.27
C PHE A 179 -3.14 6.13 10.70
N ILE A 180 -2.81 6.19 11.99
CA ILE A 180 -1.79 5.34 12.59
C ILE A 180 -2.49 4.36 13.51
N ILE A 181 -2.21 3.06 13.38
CA ILE A 181 -2.61 2.03 14.34
C ILE A 181 -1.37 1.53 15.09
N ASP A 182 -1.46 1.48 16.40
CA ASP A 182 -0.48 0.79 17.25
C ASP A 182 -0.81 -0.70 17.30
N LEU A 183 0.13 -1.55 16.88
CA LEU A 183 -0.10 -2.99 16.73
C LEU A 183 -0.31 -3.73 18.07
N ALA A 184 0.28 -3.24 19.16
CA ALA A 184 0.14 -3.86 20.47
C ALA A 184 -1.20 -3.53 21.13
N THR A 185 -1.63 -2.27 21.05
CA THR A 185 -2.84 -1.78 21.72
C THR A 185 -4.06 -1.75 20.83
N ARG A 186 -3.89 -1.85 19.51
CA ARG A 186 -4.92 -1.71 18.47
C ARG A 186 -5.58 -0.33 18.43
N LYS A 187 -4.99 0.65 19.11
CA LYS A 187 -5.51 2.01 19.10
C LYS A 187 -5.26 2.66 17.74
N ILE A 188 -6.32 3.23 17.15
CA ILE A 188 -6.26 3.96 15.88
C ILE A 188 -6.30 5.46 16.16
N GLN A 189 -5.41 6.21 15.50
CA GLN A 189 -5.33 7.66 15.58
C GLN A 189 -5.47 8.24 14.18
N PRO A 190 -6.50 9.09 13.91
CA PRO A 190 -6.60 9.83 12.66
C PRO A 190 -5.61 11.00 12.69
N ILE A 191 -4.58 10.97 11.84
CA ILE A 191 -3.52 11.99 11.85
C ILE A 191 -3.81 13.15 10.89
N THR A 192 -4.70 12.96 9.92
CA THR A 192 -5.06 13.99 8.93
C THR A 192 -6.48 14.52 9.09
N LYS A 193 -7.16 14.20 10.20
CA LYS A 193 -8.56 14.60 10.46
C LYS A 193 -8.83 16.10 10.29
N ASP A 194 -7.90 16.93 10.78
CA ASP A 194 -8.01 18.39 10.72
C ASP A 194 -7.08 19.00 9.67
N PHE A 195 -6.52 18.17 8.80
CA PHE A 195 -5.69 18.56 7.67
C PHE A 195 -6.57 18.58 6.39
N ASN A 196 -6.72 19.74 5.78
CA ASN A 196 -7.69 19.94 4.70
C ASN A 196 -7.35 19.23 3.38
N PRO A 197 -6.08 19.17 2.89
CA PRO A 197 -5.77 18.48 1.64
C PRO A 197 -6.03 16.98 1.71
N THR A 198 -6.49 16.40 0.60
CA THR A 198 -6.53 14.95 0.42
C THR A 198 -5.10 14.40 0.38
N VAL A 199 -4.84 13.31 1.09
CA VAL A 199 -3.49 12.77 1.24
C VAL A 199 -3.30 11.43 0.54
N SER A 200 -2.13 11.26 -0.05
CA SER A 200 -1.62 9.99 -0.55
C SER A 200 -0.26 9.74 0.09
N PRO A 201 -0.14 8.79 1.04
CA PRO A 201 1.14 8.50 1.67
C PRO A 201 2.18 8.04 0.65
N LEU A 202 3.36 8.61 0.73
CA LEU A 202 4.52 8.24 -0.06
C LEU A 202 5.43 7.30 0.73
N GLN A 203 5.80 7.72 1.94
CA GLN A 203 6.79 7.01 2.73
C GLN A 203 6.72 7.42 4.20
N TRP A 204 6.85 6.45 5.10
CA TRP A 204 7.26 6.69 6.48
C TRP A 204 8.79 6.56 6.55
N ASN A 205 9.48 7.69 6.55
CA ASN A 205 10.92 7.72 6.35
C ASN A 205 11.71 7.22 7.56
N ARG A 206 12.70 6.37 7.31
CA ARG A 206 13.57 5.79 8.36
C ARG A 206 14.59 6.78 8.92
N GLY A 207 15.00 7.75 8.11
CA GLY A 207 16.03 8.72 8.51
C GLY A 207 15.56 9.72 9.56
N ASP A 208 14.32 10.22 9.45
CA ASP A 208 13.78 11.23 10.37
C ASP A 208 12.51 10.79 11.15
N GLY A 209 11.95 9.64 10.81
CA GLY A 209 10.73 9.13 11.42
C GLY A 209 9.47 9.93 11.07
N CYS A 210 9.51 10.76 10.02
CA CYS A 210 8.37 11.51 9.53
C CYS A 210 7.65 10.79 8.40
N ILE A 211 6.38 11.13 8.21
CA ILE A 211 5.57 10.61 7.12
C ILE A 211 5.47 11.68 6.02
N TYR A 212 5.75 11.28 4.81
CA TYR A 212 5.66 12.16 3.64
C TYR A 212 4.41 11.82 2.84
N PHE A 213 3.70 12.85 2.42
CA PHE A 213 2.46 12.76 1.67
C PHE A 213 2.54 13.56 0.37
N ASN A 214 2.07 12.97 -0.70
CA ASN A 214 1.56 13.74 -1.83
C ASN A 214 0.13 14.19 -1.48
N THR A 215 -0.21 15.44 -1.79
CA THR A 215 -1.51 16.01 -1.44
C THR A 215 -2.14 16.70 -2.63
N ASP A 216 -3.47 16.57 -2.75
CA ASP A 216 -4.26 17.43 -3.60
C ASP A 216 -4.74 18.62 -2.74
N ASP A 217 -4.17 19.80 -2.99
CA ASP A 217 -4.35 21.02 -2.21
C ASP A 217 -4.88 22.14 -3.12
N GLY A 218 -6.20 22.15 -3.36
CA GLY A 218 -6.84 23.03 -4.31
C GLY A 218 -6.46 22.69 -5.76
N ASP A 219 -5.77 23.60 -6.43
CA ASP A 219 -5.25 23.46 -7.79
C ASP A 219 -3.79 22.98 -7.85
N CYS A 220 -3.18 22.75 -6.68
CA CYS A 220 -1.78 22.35 -6.53
C CYS A 220 -1.66 20.88 -6.09
N LYS A 221 -0.51 20.27 -6.43
CA LYS A 221 -0.07 18.99 -5.86
C LYS A 221 1.23 19.22 -5.09
N ASN A 222 1.10 19.16 -3.78
CA ASN A 222 2.19 19.51 -2.87
C ASN A 222 2.70 18.27 -2.14
N ILE A 223 3.95 18.35 -1.67
CA ILE A 223 4.50 17.37 -0.75
C ILE A 223 4.49 17.96 0.66
N TYR A 224 3.86 17.24 1.57
CA TYR A 224 3.87 17.57 2.99
C TYR A 224 4.61 16.51 3.79
N ARG A 225 5.30 16.96 4.81
CA ARG A 225 5.96 16.15 5.83
C ARG A 225 5.18 16.26 7.13
N TYR A 226 4.79 15.14 7.68
CA TYR A 226 4.13 15.04 8.99
C TYR A 226 5.10 14.49 10.02
N SER A 227 5.24 15.17 11.15
CA SER A 227 6.01 14.71 12.31
C SER A 227 5.09 14.07 13.34
N PRO A 228 5.13 12.73 13.55
CA PRO A 228 4.35 12.08 14.59
C PRO A 228 4.69 12.56 16.01
N LYS A 229 5.95 13.00 16.23
CA LYS A 229 6.40 13.51 17.54
C LYS A 229 5.74 14.83 17.92
N ASN A 230 5.57 15.72 16.94
CA ASN A 230 5.07 17.07 17.15
C ASN A 230 3.60 17.24 16.75
N ASN A 231 3.02 16.22 16.09
CA ASN A 231 1.68 16.28 15.48
C ASN A 231 1.54 17.50 14.56
N SER A 232 2.52 17.74 13.69
CA SER A 232 2.58 18.92 12.84
C SER A 232 2.89 18.58 11.40
N PHE A 233 2.28 19.34 10.49
CA PHE A 233 2.52 19.27 9.05
C PHE A 233 3.43 20.42 8.62
N GLU A 234 4.31 20.13 7.67
CA GLU A 234 5.19 21.08 7.02
C GLU A 234 5.12 20.84 5.51
N LYS A 235 4.82 21.88 4.74
CA LYS A 235 4.88 21.82 3.28
C LYS A 235 6.34 21.91 2.84
N LEU A 236 6.79 21.00 1.98
CA LEU A 236 8.11 21.12 1.36
C LEU A 236 8.10 22.28 0.36
N ASN A 237 9.16 23.08 0.39
CA ASN A 237 9.34 24.17 -0.56
C ASN A 237 9.96 23.64 -1.86
N LEU A 238 9.10 23.20 -2.78
CA LEU A 238 9.50 22.74 -4.11
C LEU A 238 9.30 23.87 -5.13
N GLU A 239 10.05 23.82 -6.24
CA GLU A 239 10.05 24.87 -7.26
C GLU A 239 8.84 24.85 -8.20
N THR A 240 7.85 23.98 -7.93
CA THR A 240 6.72 23.74 -8.85
C THR A 240 5.40 23.64 -8.10
N ASP A 241 4.31 24.03 -8.77
CA ASP A 241 2.96 24.01 -8.21
C ASP A 241 2.33 22.62 -8.20
N VAL A 242 2.76 21.77 -9.15
CA VAL A 242 2.23 20.41 -9.30
C VAL A 242 3.39 19.41 -9.30
N THR A 243 3.49 18.65 -8.22
CA THR A 243 4.44 17.52 -8.11
C THR A 243 3.75 16.24 -8.52
N SER A 244 4.07 15.73 -9.71
CA SER A 244 3.44 14.52 -10.28
C SER A 244 4.09 13.21 -9.83
N ALA A 245 5.36 13.24 -9.46
CA ALA A 245 6.10 12.13 -8.87
C ALA A 245 7.11 12.67 -7.85
N PHE A 246 7.30 11.94 -6.78
CA PHE A 246 8.27 12.28 -5.73
C PHE A 246 8.85 11.00 -5.15
N THR A 247 10.17 10.90 -5.11
CA THR A 247 10.89 9.77 -4.51
C THR A 247 11.92 10.31 -3.53
N LEU A 248 11.79 9.91 -2.29
CA LEU A 248 12.65 10.33 -1.18
C LEU A 248 13.64 9.20 -0.86
N SER A 249 14.88 9.56 -0.53
CA SER A 249 15.84 8.61 0.01
C SER A 249 15.30 8.03 1.33
N GLU A 250 15.38 6.71 1.47
CA GLU A 250 14.84 5.99 2.63
C GLU A 250 15.50 6.39 3.95
N TYR A 251 16.79 6.71 3.90
CA TYR A 251 17.62 6.98 5.07
C TYR A 251 18.10 8.44 5.18
N ASN A 252 17.99 9.20 4.11
CA ASN A 252 18.40 10.61 4.08
C ASN A 252 17.26 11.50 3.56
N PRO A 253 16.44 12.06 4.45
CA PRO A 253 15.27 12.88 4.07
C PRO A 253 15.66 14.22 3.40
N GLY A 254 16.94 14.59 3.40
CA GLY A 254 17.46 15.74 2.65
C GLY A 254 17.63 15.46 1.15
N ILE A 255 17.50 14.21 0.69
CA ILE A 255 17.71 13.87 -0.73
C ILE A 255 16.43 13.30 -1.32
N ALA A 256 15.89 13.98 -2.32
CA ALA A 256 14.74 13.48 -3.11
C ALA A 256 14.90 13.81 -4.60
N ALA A 257 14.21 13.05 -5.44
CA ALA A 257 13.99 13.38 -6.83
C ALA A 257 12.50 13.54 -7.09
N TYR A 258 12.10 14.53 -7.89
CA TYR A 258 10.71 14.73 -8.21
C TYR A 258 10.49 15.21 -9.65
N ILE A 259 9.29 14.98 -10.16
CA ILE A 259 8.82 15.55 -11.43
C ILE A 259 7.82 16.62 -11.10
N GLY A 260 8.17 17.86 -11.47
CA GLY A 260 7.34 19.03 -11.25
C GLY A 260 6.80 19.61 -12.53
N GLN A 261 5.62 20.23 -12.44
CA GLN A 261 4.94 20.94 -13.52
C GLN A 261 4.51 22.32 -13.02
N SER A 262 4.49 23.28 -13.94
CA SER A 262 3.96 24.62 -13.72
C SER A 262 3.28 25.10 -15.02
N ASP A 263 2.77 26.31 -15.01
CA ASP A 263 2.21 26.98 -16.20
C ASP A 263 3.23 27.15 -17.33
N HIS A 264 4.54 27.12 -17.01
CA HIS A 264 5.63 27.28 -17.98
C HIS A 264 6.36 25.96 -18.32
N ASN A 265 6.17 24.90 -17.53
CA ASN A 265 6.88 23.62 -17.65
C ASN A 265 5.93 22.43 -17.71
N ALA A 266 6.01 21.64 -18.75
CA ALA A 266 5.16 20.48 -18.97
C ALA A 266 5.58 19.21 -18.19
N GLY A 267 6.65 19.29 -17.41
CA GLY A 267 7.19 18.18 -16.59
C GLY A 267 8.71 18.16 -16.68
N VAL A 268 9.36 18.54 -15.60
CA VAL A 268 10.82 18.58 -15.47
C VAL A 268 11.22 17.78 -14.25
N ALA A 269 12.32 17.02 -14.36
CA ALA A 269 12.90 16.31 -13.23
C ALA A 269 13.82 17.23 -12.42
N TYR A 270 13.65 17.22 -11.11
CA TYR A 270 14.40 18.02 -10.17
C TYR A 270 15.05 17.12 -9.12
N LEU A 271 16.14 17.60 -8.56
CA LEU A 271 16.72 17.09 -7.31
C LEU A 271 16.38 18.06 -6.18
N TYR A 272 15.99 17.50 -5.05
CA TYR A 272 15.81 18.20 -3.79
C TYR A 272 16.96 17.80 -2.86
N ASP A 273 17.73 18.79 -2.37
CA ASP A 273 18.88 18.62 -1.47
C ASP A 273 18.86 19.72 -0.38
#